data_8c2b495374f518edb51878ca17706597
#
_entry.id   8c2b495374f518edb51878ca17706597
#
_cell.length_a   1.000
_cell.length_b   1.000
_cell.length_c   1.000
_cell.angle_alpha   90.00
_cell.angle_beta   90.00
_cell.angle_gamma   90.00
#
_symmetry.space_group_name_H-M   'P 1'
#
loop_
_entity.id
_entity.type
_entity.pdbx_description
1 polymer ?
#
loop_
_entity_poly.entity_id
_entity_poly.type
_entity_poly.pdbx_seq_one_letter_code
_entity_poly.pdbx_strand_id
1 'polypeptide(L)'
;LYTKDGEKYFIVDSHMHYWSAGPDNWVPGAEQYAKGWIECFHAYQSLGPKETHWPIEKFMSYTEDDLMKDVFEDGHVDVAVFQPTYLKEWYTEGFNTTERNAALGEKHPGMFIANTRFDPRDGDVGLTELRRNVERYGSKGVKLYTAEWNNGSRGYKLSDPAAYRYLEAAQNLGIKNVHVHKGPTIWPLDKDAFDVSDVDHAATDFPELNFIVEHVGLPRIEDFCFMATQEPNVYAGLSVAIGGLMHARPKFFAKVMGELLFWVGEDKMTFGSDYGIWEPKWQIEGFVDWDYPSDEFSDYPRLGTAGKKKILGLNAARLYDIKVPDECQLPAEAGTPAAQDDAQLVTGA
;
A
#
# COMPACT_ATOMS: atom_id res chain seq x y z
N LEU A 1 7.35 1.13 -19.14
CA LEU A 1 8.69 1.36 -18.56
C LEU A 1 9.03 2.85 -18.54
N TYR A 2 9.47 3.35 -17.42
CA TYR A 2 10.01 4.72 -17.28
C TYR A 2 11.51 4.72 -17.57
N THR A 3 11.99 5.71 -18.33
CA THR A 3 13.42 5.84 -18.67
C THR A 3 13.93 7.22 -18.31
N LYS A 4 15.03 7.29 -17.55
CA LYS A 4 15.69 8.54 -17.14
C LYS A 4 17.20 8.35 -17.16
N ASP A 5 17.93 9.25 -17.84
CA ASP A 5 19.41 9.26 -17.91
C ASP A 5 20.03 7.90 -18.34
N GLY A 6 19.35 7.18 -19.23
CA GLY A 6 19.75 5.85 -19.71
C GLY A 6 19.36 4.68 -18.81
N GLU A 7 18.84 4.96 -17.62
CA GLU A 7 18.33 3.95 -16.69
C GLU A 7 16.86 3.63 -16.97
N LYS A 8 16.52 2.35 -16.93
CA LYS A 8 15.13 1.87 -17.08
C LYS A 8 14.57 1.43 -15.76
N TYR A 9 13.34 1.84 -15.48
CA TYR A 9 12.59 1.51 -14.27
C TYR A 9 11.35 0.72 -14.65
N PHE A 10 11.17 -0.44 -14.03
CA PHE A 10 9.92 -1.18 -14.06
C PHE A 10 9.08 -0.73 -12.88
N ILE A 11 7.93 -0.13 -13.15
CA ILE A 11 7.10 0.51 -12.14
C ILE A 11 5.94 -0.40 -11.76
N VAL A 12 5.90 -0.79 -10.49
CA VAL A 12 4.75 -1.48 -9.90
C VAL A 12 4.12 -0.55 -8.85
N ASP A 13 2.96 -0.02 -9.17
CA ASP A 13 2.16 0.74 -8.22
C ASP A 13 1.43 -0.23 -7.29
N SER A 14 1.96 -0.43 -6.08
CA SER A 14 1.41 -1.41 -5.14
C SER A 14 0.19 -0.93 -4.36
N HIS A 15 -0.25 0.33 -4.56
CA HIS A 15 -1.36 0.90 -3.83
C HIS A 15 -2.12 1.93 -4.64
N MET A 16 -3.21 1.49 -5.26
CA MET A 16 -4.13 2.37 -5.96
C MET A 16 -5.59 1.97 -5.77
N HIS A 17 -6.48 2.84 -6.18
CA HIS A 17 -7.92 2.70 -6.00
C HIS A 17 -8.69 2.95 -7.30
N TYR A 18 -9.91 2.41 -7.37
CA TYR A 18 -10.92 2.76 -8.38
C TYR A 18 -12.29 2.74 -7.74
N TRP A 19 -12.75 3.91 -7.30
CA TRP A 19 -13.95 4.03 -6.47
C TRP A 19 -15.18 4.61 -7.15
N SER A 20 -16.32 4.46 -6.45
CA SER A 20 -17.58 5.13 -6.74
C SER A 20 -18.10 5.75 -5.46
N ALA A 21 -17.99 7.07 -5.35
CA ALA A 21 -18.31 7.82 -4.14
C ALA A 21 -19.43 8.86 -4.33
N GLY A 22 -20.12 8.81 -5.48
CA GLY A 22 -21.21 9.71 -5.78
C GLY A 22 -22.45 9.50 -4.89
N PRO A 23 -23.35 10.52 -4.81
CA PRO A 23 -24.55 10.49 -3.97
C PRO A 23 -25.49 9.31 -4.23
N ASP A 24 -25.50 8.78 -5.44
CA ASP A 24 -26.28 7.62 -5.87
C ASP A 24 -25.84 6.30 -5.22
N ASN A 25 -24.60 6.27 -4.72
CA ASN A 25 -24.04 5.13 -3.98
C ASN A 25 -24.10 5.30 -2.44
N TRP A 26 -24.64 6.40 -1.93
CA TRP A 26 -24.69 6.60 -0.48
C TRP A 26 -25.80 5.79 0.18
N VAL A 27 -25.50 5.24 1.36
CA VAL A 27 -26.50 4.53 2.18
C VAL A 27 -27.48 5.54 2.77
N PRO A 28 -28.81 5.35 2.58
CA PRO A 28 -29.83 6.23 3.17
C PRO A 28 -29.70 6.32 4.69
N GLY A 29 -29.57 7.55 5.20
CA GLY A 29 -29.35 7.84 6.62
C GLY A 29 -27.86 7.92 7.04
N ALA A 30 -26.94 7.58 6.15
CA ALA A 30 -25.50 7.70 6.38
C ALA A 30 -24.81 8.74 5.47
N GLU A 31 -25.59 9.52 4.71
CA GLU A 31 -25.10 10.46 3.68
C GLU A 31 -24.05 11.44 4.23
N GLN A 32 -24.23 11.89 5.47
CA GLN A 32 -23.27 12.79 6.12
C GLN A 32 -21.87 12.15 6.26
N TYR A 33 -21.81 10.83 6.50
CA TYR A 33 -20.56 10.12 6.68
C TYR A 33 -19.90 9.83 5.33
N ALA A 34 -20.67 9.36 4.34
CA ALA A 34 -20.19 9.15 2.98
C ALA A 34 -19.62 10.44 2.37
N LYS A 35 -20.38 11.54 2.49
CA LYS A 35 -19.98 12.87 2.02
C LYS A 35 -18.73 13.35 2.75
N GLY A 36 -18.72 13.30 4.09
CA GLY A 36 -17.59 13.80 4.86
C GLY A 36 -16.30 12.99 4.64
N TRP A 37 -16.42 11.68 4.43
CA TRP A 37 -15.32 10.83 4.02
C TRP A 37 -14.68 11.31 2.71
N ILE A 38 -15.47 11.42 1.64
CA ILE A 38 -14.95 11.77 0.33
C ILE A 38 -14.43 13.20 0.26
N GLU A 39 -15.05 14.15 0.97
CA GLU A 39 -14.58 15.53 1.07
C GLU A 39 -13.26 15.62 1.84
N CYS A 40 -13.11 14.88 2.94
CA CYS A 40 -11.85 14.78 3.67
C CYS A 40 -10.75 14.15 2.80
N PHE A 41 -11.09 13.12 2.04
CA PHE A 41 -10.18 12.42 1.14
C PHE A 41 -9.75 13.32 -0.03
N HIS A 42 -10.70 14.08 -0.62
CA HIS A 42 -10.43 15.06 -1.65
C HIS A 42 -9.49 16.19 -1.17
N ALA A 43 -9.61 16.61 0.10
CA ALA A 43 -8.74 17.65 0.65
C ALA A 43 -7.26 17.25 0.65
N TYR A 44 -6.92 15.95 0.66
CA TYR A 44 -5.55 15.47 0.53
C TYR A 44 -4.91 15.79 -0.82
N GLN A 45 -5.69 16.02 -1.89
CA GLN A 45 -5.12 16.47 -3.16
C GLN A 45 -4.28 17.74 -3.01
N SER A 46 -4.62 18.61 -2.03
CA SER A 46 -3.85 19.84 -1.75
C SER A 46 -2.39 19.62 -1.35
N LEU A 47 -2.00 18.38 -1.04
CA LEU A 47 -0.60 18.01 -0.78
C LEU A 47 0.20 17.74 -2.07
N GLY A 48 -0.46 17.56 -3.20
CA GLY A 48 0.18 17.42 -4.52
C GLY A 48 0.26 18.72 -5.32
N PRO A 49 0.83 18.69 -6.53
CA PRO A 49 0.88 19.81 -7.44
C PRO A 49 -0.52 20.33 -7.77
N LYS A 50 -0.71 21.64 -7.74
CA LYS A 50 -2.03 22.27 -7.92
C LYS A 50 -2.68 21.95 -9.27
N GLU A 51 -1.88 21.81 -10.31
CA GLU A 51 -2.31 21.48 -11.67
C GLU A 51 -2.91 20.08 -11.84
N THR A 52 -2.67 19.19 -10.88
CA THR A 52 -3.20 17.83 -10.86
C THR A 52 -4.47 17.67 -10.00
N HIS A 53 -4.97 18.77 -9.41
CA HIS A 53 -6.16 18.72 -8.58
C HIS A 53 -7.43 18.56 -9.42
N TRP A 54 -8.23 17.57 -9.06
CA TRP A 54 -9.54 17.37 -9.67
C TRP A 54 -10.65 18.16 -8.98
N PRO A 55 -11.67 18.64 -9.72
CA PRO A 55 -12.90 19.07 -9.08
C PRO A 55 -13.57 17.90 -8.34
N ILE A 56 -14.32 18.22 -7.28
CA ILE A 56 -14.91 17.19 -6.40
C ILE A 56 -15.83 16.22 -7.17
N GLU A 57 -16.52 16.68 -8.20
CA GLU A 57 -17.41 15.86 -9.03
C GLU A 57 -16.63 14.77 -9.76
N LYS A 58 -15.48 15.10 -10.36
CA LYS A 58 -14.57 14.10 -10.96
C LYS A 58 -13.99 13.20 -9.89
N PHE A 59 -13.58 13.75 -8.75
CA PHE A 59 -12.98 12.98 -7.66
C PHE A 59 -13.95 11.93 -7.09
N MET A 60 -15.24 12.24 -6.99
CA MET A 60 -16.27 11.29 -6.53
C MET A 60 -16.45 10.11 -7.47
N SER A 61 -16.26 10.30 -8.79
CA SER A 61 -16.48 9.26 -9.79
C SER A 61 -15.71 9.56 -11.07
N TYR A 62 -14.52 9.02 -11.18
CA TYR A 62 -13.71 9.09 -12.40
C TYR A 62 -13.89 7.83 -13.23
N THR A 63 -13.62 7.96 -14.52
CA THR A 63 -13.87 6.89 -15.50
C THR A 63 -12.68 5.91 -15.60
N GLU A 64 -12.93 4.76 -16.22
CA GLU A 64 -11.88 3.85 -16.62
C GLU A 64 -10.88 4.51 -17.59
N ASP A 65 -11.37 5.33 -18.52
CA ASP A 65 -10.53 6.06 -19.47
C ASP A 65 -9.61 7.06 -18.74
N ASP A 66 -10.12 7.77 -17.71
CA ASP A 66 -9.28 8.60 -16.84
C ASP A 66 -8.17 7.78 -16.19
N LEU A 67 -8.53 6.63 -15.60
CA LEU A 67 -7.58 5.75 -14.94
C LEU A 67 -6.52 5.22 -15.91
N MET A 68 -6.92 4.70 -17.06
CA MET A 68 -5.98 4.16 -18.05
C MET A 68 -5.02 5.24 -18.54
N LYS A 69 -5.52 6.43 -18.80
CA LYS A 69 -4.71 7.56 -19.22
C LYS A 69 -3.72 7.99 -18.13
N ASP A 70 -4.24 8.27 -16.93
CA ASP A 70 -3.44 8.88 -15.85
C ASP A 70 -2.41 7.93 -15.26
N VAL A 71 -2.70 6.61 -15.24
CA VAL A 71 -1.81 5.61 -14.61
C VAL A 71 -0.85 4.98 -15.62
N PHE A 72 -1.35 4.57 -16.80
CA PHE A 72 -0.55 3.78 -17.74
C PHE A 72 -0.04 4.57 -18.94
N GLU A 73 -0.87 5.42 -19.57
CA GLU A 73 -0.44 6.15 -20.75
C GLU A 73 0.51 7.30 -20.36
N ASP A 74 0.12 8.12 -19.40
CA ASP A 74 0.90 9.28 -18.94
C ASP A 74 1.72 8.97 -17.66
N GLY A 75 1.26 8.03 -16.83
CA GLY A 75 1.70 7.81 -15.46
C GLY A 75 2.89 6.87 -15.26
N HIS A 76 3.45 6.31 -16.33
CA HIS A 76 4.63 5.43 -16.32
C HIS A 76 4.47 4.09 -15.59
N VAL A 77 3.30 3.73 -15.06
CA VAL A 77 3.06 2.47 -14.36
C VAL A 77 3.01 1.30 -15.33
N ASP A 78 3.68 0.21 -15.01
CA ASP A 78 3.66 -1.02 -15.81
C ASP A 78 2.64 -2.02 -15.27
N VAL A 79 2.54 -2.15 -13.94
CA VAL A 79 1.55 -2.99 -13.24
C VAL A 79 1.01 -2.25 -12.03
N ALA A 80 -0.29 -2.36 -11.79
CA ALA A 80 -0.96 -1.73 -10.66
C ALA A 80 -1.67 -2.76 -9.78
N VAL A 81 -1.60 -2.56 -8.45
CA VAL A 81 -2.27 -3.40 -7.46
C VAL A 81 -3.38 -2.60 -6.80
N PHE A 82 -4.62 -3.03 -6.99
CA PHE A 82 -5.78 -2.42 -6.37
C PHE A 82 -5.92 -2.82 -4.91
N GLN A 83 -6.20 -1.82 -4.07
CA GLN A 83 -6.41 -1.97 -2.63
C GLN A 83 -7.86 -1.64 -2.27
N PRO A 84 -8.74 -2.66 -2.11
CA PRO A 84 -10.15 -2.43 -1.85
C PRO A 84 -10.42 -1.83 -0.46
N THR A 85 -11.45 -0.99 -0.38
CA THR A 85 -11.99 -0.40 0.85
C THR A 85 -13.50 -0.26 0.67
N TYR A 86 -14.28 -1.02 1.42
CA TYR A 86 -15.71 -1.15 1.11
C TYR A 86 -16.58 -0.08 1.73
N LEU A 87 -16.37 0.23 3.01
CA LEU A 87 -17.18 1.20 3.76
C LEU A 87 -18.69 0.92 3.64
N LYS A 88 -19.08 -0.34 3.86
CA LYS A 88 -20.43 -0.86 3.62
C LYS A 88 -21.54 -0.11 4.38
N GLU A 89 -21.22 0.50 5.52
CA GLU A 89 -22.18 1.29 6.29
C GLU A 89 -22.48 2.67 5.66
N TRP A 90 -21.67 3.09 4.67
CA TRP A 90 -21.80 4.41 4.03
C TRP A 90 -22.06 4.34 2.52
N TYR A 91 -21.60 3.27 1.86
CA TYR A 91 -21.73 3.07 0.42
C TYR A 91 -22.47 1.78 0.11
N THR A 92 -23.62 1.89 -0.55
CA THR A 92 -24.55 0.77 -0.81
C THR A 92 -23.90 -0.37 -1.61
N GLU A 93 -23.15 -0.01 -2.67
CA GLU A 93 -22.41 -0.97 -3.51
C GLU A 93 -20.94 -1.11 -3.08
N GLY A 94 -20.56 -0.45 -1.98
CA GLY A 94 -19.18 -0.30 -1.54
C GLY A 94 -18.45 0.85 -2.25
N PHE A 95 -17.45 1.41 -1.56
CA PHE A 95 -16.67 2.55 -2.06
C PHE A 95 -15.70 2.12 -3.18
N ASN A 96 -14.78 1.21 -2.88
CA ASN A 96 -13.81 0.61 -3.80
C ASN A 96 -13.77 -0.91 -3.56
N THR A 97 -14.32 -1.69 -4.49
CA THR A 97 -14.58 -3.11 -4.25
C THR A 97 -13.67 -4.03 -5.05
N THR A 98 -13.44 -5.24 -4.52
CA THR A 98 -12.70 -6.29 -5.22
C THR A 98 -13.32 -6.62 -6.58
N GLU A 99 -14.66 -6.68 -6.65
CA GLU A 99 -15.42 -7.02 -7.86
C GLU A 99 -15.17 -6.00 -8.97
N ARG A 100 -15.23 -4.71 -8.64
CA ARG A 100 -14.97 -3.61 -9.60
C ARG A 100 -13.53 -3.65 -10.09
N ASN A 101 -12.59 -3.86 -9.19
CA ASN A 101 -11.17 -3.94 -9.50
C ASN A 101 -10.84 -5.16 -10.35
N ALA A 102 -11.42 -6.33 -10.04
CA ALA A 102 -11.22 -7.56 -10.80
C ALA A 102 -11.77 -7.46 -12.22
N ALA A 103 -12.90 -6.77 -12.42
CA ALA A 103 -13.45 -6.53 -13.76
C ALA A 103 -12.48 -5.75 -14.66
N LEU A 104 -11.73 -4.80 -14.11
CA LEU A 104 -10.65 -4.12 -14.85
C LEU A 104 -9.49 -5.07 -15.16
N GLY A 105 -9.12 -5.93 -14.22
CA GLY A 105 -8.08 -6.96 -14.44
C GLY A 105 -8.46 -7.96 -15.55
N GLU A 106 -9.72 -8.35 -15.63
CA GLU A 106 -10.24 -9.20 -16.71
C GLU A 106 -10.21 -8.49 -18.09
N LYS A 107 -10.53 -7.20 -18.10
CA LYS A 107 -10.56 -6.37 -19.33
C LYS A 107 -9.15 -6.00 -19.82
N HIS A 108 -8.19 -5.82 -18.91
CA HIS A 108 -6.80 -5.45 -19.18
C HIS A 108 -5.82 -6.46 -18.58
N PRO A 109 -5.70 -7.67 -19.15
CA PRO A 109 -4.87 -8.74 -18.60
C PRO A 109 -3.41 -8.34 -18.44
N GLY A 110 -2.84 -8.60 -17.27
CA GLY A 110 -1.42 -8.34 -16.97
C GLY A 110 -1.12 -6.92 -16.49
N MET A 111 -2.09 -6.00 -16.56
CA MET A 111 -1.91 -4.62 -16.09
C MET A 111 -2.35 -4.43 -14.64
N PHE A 112 -3.32 -5.22 -14.18
CA PHE A 112 -3.90 -5.07 -12.84
C PHE A 112 -3.85 -6.35 -12.03
N ILE A 113 -3.65 -6.19 -10.72
CA ILE A 113 -3.83 -7.21 -9.70
C ILE A 113 -4.90 -6.72 -8.74
N ALA A 114 -5.98 -7.47 -8.59
CA ALA A 114 -7.04 -7.16 -7.65
C ALA A 114 -6.81 -7.92 -6.34
N ASN A 115 -6.41 -7.21 -5.28
CA ASN A 115 -6.46 -7.76 -3.94
C ASN A 115 -7.92 -7.88 -3.49
N THR A 116 -8.17 -8.85 -2.61
CA THR A 116 -9.44 -8.95 -1.90
C THR A 116 -9.34 -8.29 -0.52
N ARG A 117 -10.38 -8.43 0.27
CA ARG A 117 -10.40 -7.99 1.66
C ARG A 117 -11.05 -9.03 2.55
N PHE A 118 -10.93 -8.84 3.84
CA PHE A 118 -11.83 -9.43 4.84
C PHE A 118 -12.12 -8.44 5.97
N ASP A 119 -13.20 -8.69 6.68
CA ASP A 119 -13.48 -8.07 7.96
C ASP A 119 -13.76 -9.19 8.98
N PRO A 120 -12.96 -9.31 10.06
CA PRO A 120 -13.10 -10.43 10.99
C PRO A 120 -14.44 -10.42 11.75
N ARG A 121 -15.16 -9.30 11.75
CA ARG A 121 -16.47 -9.15 12.37
C ARG A 121 -17.60 -9.76 11.54
N ASP A 122 -17.33 -10.11 10.26
CA ASP A 122 -18.29 -10.80 9.38
C ASP A 122 -18.41 -12.32 9.68
N GLY A 123 -17.61 -12.86 10.61
CA GLY A 123 -17.69 -14.24 11.08
C GLY A 123 -17.54 -15.28 9.96
N ASP A 124 -18.35 -16.36 9.97
CA ASP A 124 -18.26 -17.45 8.97
C ASP A 124 -18.69 -17.03 7.56
N VAL A 125 -19.57 -16.04 7.45
CA VAL A 125 -20.01 -15.50 6.16
C VAL A 125 -18.84 -14.83 5.46
N GLY A 126 -18.08 -13.99 6.17
CA GLY A 126 -16.91 -13.32 5.63
C GLY A 126 -15.78 -14.29 5.25
N LEU A 127 -15.57 -15.39 5.98
CA LEU A 127 -14.62 -16.45 5.60
C LEU A 127 -15.01 -17.14 4.28
N THR A 128 -16.31 -17.37 4.09
CA THR A 128 -16.83 -17.92 2.84
C THR A 128 -16.64 -16.96 1.69
N GLU A 129 -16.86 -15.66 1.92
CA GLU A 129 -16.64 -14.60 0.94
C GLU A 129 -15.15 -14.49 0.57
N LEU A 130 -14.25 -14.47 1.56
CA LEU A 130 -12.81 -14.46 1.34
C LEU A 130 -12.37 -15.62 0.40
N ARG A 131 -12.77 -16.85 0.72
CA ARG A 131 -12.47 -18.03 -0.12
C ARG A 131 -12.99 -17.85 -1.55
N ARG A 132 -14.27 -17.49 -1.68
CA ARG A 132 -14.89 -17.26 -2.99
C ARG A 132 -14.13 -16.21 -3.81
N ASN A 133 -13.73 -15.10 -3.20
CA ASN A 133 -13.03 -14.02 -3.90
C ASN A 133 -11.62 -14.41 -4.32
N VAL A 134 -10.88 -15.15 -3.47
CA VAL A 134 -9.56 -15.68 -3.82
C VAL A 134 -9.67 -16.66 -4.99
N GLU A 135 -10.62 -17.61 -4.95
CA GLU A 135 -10.82 -18.60 -6.00
C GLU A 135 -11.30 -17.97 -7.32
N ARG A 136 -12.22 -17.00 -7.24
CA ARG A 136 -12.83 -16.38 -8.42
C ARG A 136 -11.93 -15.39 -9.12
N TYR A 137 -11.21 -14.55 -8.35
CA TYR A 137 -10.43 -13.43 -8.89
C TYR A 137 -8.93 -13.67 -8.89
N GLY A 138 -8.45 -14.81 -8.36
CA GLY A 138 -7.03 -15.11 -8.29
C GLY A 138 -6.25 -14.10 -7.44
N SER A 139 -6.90 -13.54 -6.40
CA SER A 139 -6.29 -12.51 -5.56
C SER A 139 -5.03 -13.04 -4.89
N LYS A 140 -3.93 -12.28 -4.97
CA LYS A 140 -2.62 -12.64 -4.39
C LYS A 140 -2.36 -11.94 -3.06
N GLY A 141 -3.23 -11.03 -2.66
CA GLY A 141 -3.14 -10.29 -1.42
C GLY A 141 -4.51 -9.90 -0.88
N VAL A 142 -4.49 -9.44 0.37
CA VAL A 142 -5.65 -8.83 1.03
C VAL A 142 -5.32 -7.40 1.44
N LYS A 143 -6.31 -6.52 1.37
CA LYS A 143 -6.26 -5.17 1.94
C LYS A 143 -7.17 -5.09 3.15
N LEU A 144 -6.62 -4.63 4.25
CA LEU A 144 -7.35 -4.45 5.50
C LEU A 144 -7.43 -2.96 5.84
N TYR A 145 -8.66 -2.52 6.05
CA TYR A 145 -8.97 -1.18 6.53
C TYR A 145 -9.53 -1.30 7.95
N THR A 146 -8.61 -1.41 8.93
CA THR A 146 -8.94 -1.80 10.32
C THR A 146 -9.88 -0.82 11.04
N ALA A 147 -10.02 0.41 10.52
CA ALA A 147 -10.91 1.44 11.05
C ALA A 147 -12.33 1.42 10.43
N GLU A 148 -12.61 0.56 9.47
CA GLU A 148 -13.94 0.48 8.83
C GLU A 148 -15.03 0.19 9.87
N TRP A 149 -16.19 0.84 9.71
CA TRP A 149 -17.34 0.57 10.58
C TRP A 149 -18.04 -0.71 10.12
N ASN A 150 -18.47 -1.51 11.08
CA ASN A 150 -19.22 -2.73 10.80
C ASN A 150 -20.09 -3.10 12.01
N ASN A 151 -21.42 -3.19 11.82
CA ASN A 151 -22.39 -3.61 12.84
C ASN A 151 -22.24 -2.83 14.18
N GLY A 152 -22.08 -1.51 14.11
CA GLY A 152 -21.92 -0.63 15.26
C GLY A 152 -20.52 -0.61 15.89
N SER A 153 -19.59 -1.44 15.43
CA SER A 153 -18.17 -1.40 15.81
C SER A 153 -17.40 -0.43 14.92
N ARG A 154 -16.51 0.36 15.51
CA ARG A 154 -15.71 1.38 14.82
C ARG A 154 -14.25 0.97 14.64
N GLY A 155 -14.03 -0.26 14.26
CA GLY A 155 -12.71 -0.79 13.99
C GLY A 155 -12.43 -2.10 14.74
N TYR A 156 -11.29 -2.70 14.39
CA TYR A 156 -10.74 -3.91 15.01
C TYR A 156 -9.22 -3.85 15.00
N LYS A 157 -8.59 -4.75 15.75
CA LYS A 157 -7.13 -4.91 15.75
C LYS A 157 -6.73 -6.18 15.02
N LEU A 158 -5.58 -6.16 14.34
CA LEU A 158 -5.01 -7.37 13.72
C LEU A 158 -4.68 -8.44 14.76
N SER A 159 -4.36 -8.04 15.99
CA SER A 159 -4.10 -8.94 17.12
C SER A 159 -5.36 -9.52 17.77
N ASP A 160 -6.56 -9.18 17.30
CA ASP A 160 -7.79 -9.77 17.82
C ASP A 160 -7.90 -11.26 17.42
N PRO A 161 -8.37 -12.15 18.30
CA PRO A 161 -8.53 -13.58 17.95
C PRO A 161 -9.39 -13.84 16.71
N ALA A 162 -10.39 -12.99 16.47
CA ALA A 162 -11.20 -13.06 15.26
C ALA A 162 -10.39 -12.74 14.00
N ALA A 163 -9.46 -11.78 14.06
CA ALA A 163 -8.58 -11.44 12.94
C ALA A 163 -7.60 -12.58 12.62
N TYR A 164 -7.05 -13.24 13.64
CA TYR A 164 -6.14 -14.37 13.47
C TYR A 164 -6.77 -15.51 12.69
N ARG A 165 -8.03 -15.81 12.95
CA ARG A 165 -8.79 -16.83 12.20
C ARG A 165 -8.85 -16.52 10.69
N TYR A 166 -8.93 -15.24 10.33
CA TYR A 166 -8.94 -14.81 8.93
C TYR A 166 -7.54 -14.77 8.31
N LEU A 167 -6.53 -14.39 9.07
CA LEU A 167 -5.12 -14.46 8.63
C LEU A 167 -4.71 -15.91 8.35
N GLU A 168 -5.07 -16.84 9.23
CA GLU A 168 -4.87 -18.27 9.02
C GLU A 168 -5.60 -18.77 7.76
N ALA A 169 -6.86 -18.37 7.57
CA ALA A 169 -7.63 -18.73 6.38
C ALA A 169 -7.00 -18.16 5.11
N ALA A 170 -6.54 -16.92 5.11
CA ALA A 170 -5.86 -16.27 4.00
C ALA A 170 -4.56 -17.03 3.64
N GLN A 171 -3.73 -17.35 4.63
CA GLN A 171 -2.51 -18.13 4.45
C GLN A 171 -2.80 -19.51 3.84
N ASN A 172 -3.82 -20.23 4.35
CA ASN A 172 -4.24 -21.52 3.83
C ASN A 172 -4.79 -21.47 2.39
N LEU A 173 -5.27 -20.30 1.95
CA LEU A 173 -5.70 -20.04 0.56
C LEU A 173 -4.54 -19.61 -0.35
N GLY A 174 -3.31 -19.55 0.15
CA GLY A 174 -2.12 -19.17 -0.62
C GLY A 174 -1.89 -17.65 -0.72
N ILE A 175 -2.65 -16.85 0.01
CA ILE A 175 -2.38 -15.43 0.17
C ILE A 175 -1.06 -15.25 0.94
N LYS A 176 -0.18 -14.41 0.43
CA LYS A 176 1.09 -14.07 1.11
C LYS A 176 1.15 -12.60 1.55
N ASN A 177 0.43 -11.71 0.87
CA ASN A 177 0.55 -10.28 1.08
C ASN A 177 -0.68 -9.72 1.81
N VAL A 178 -0.44 -9.10 2.96
CA VAL A 178 -1.46 -8.46 3.80
C VAL A 178 -1.14 -6.97 3.86
N HIS A 179 -1.86 -6.18 3.08
CA HIS A 179 -1.78 -4.73 3.14
C HIS A 179 -2.70 -4.22 4.25
N VAL A 180 -2.18 -3.42 5.14
CA VAL A 180 -2.95 -2.86 6.24
C VAL A 180 -2.80 -1.35 6.31
N HIS A 181 -3.93 -0.63 6.33
CA HIS A 181 -3.92 0.82 6.44
C HIS A 181 -3.55 1.25 7.86
N LYS A 182 -2.38 1.88 8.01
CA LYS A 182 -1.86 2.42 9.26
C LYS A 182 -1.17 3.75 8.97
N GLY A 183 -1.93 4.83 8.98
CA GLY A 183 -1.39 6.12 8.54
C GLY A 183 -2.31 7.29 8.88
N PRO A 184 -2.38 8.31 8.01
CA PRO A 184 -3.22 9.46 8.26
C PRO A 184 -4.66 9.07 8.50
N THR A 185 -5.23 9.67 9.54
CA THR A 185 -6.62 9.40 9.93
C THR A 185 -7.58 10.20 9.06
N ILE A 186 -8.73 9.62 8.77
CA ILE A 186 -9.75 10.23 7.90
C ILE A 186 -11.07 10.26 8.67
N TRP A 187 -11.71 11.42 8.71
CA TRP A 187 -13.02 11.57 9.35
C TRP A 187 -14.06 10.68 8.66
N PRO A 188 -14.94 9.98 9.37
CA PRO A 188 -15.15 9.95 10.82
C PRO A 188 -14.55 8.72 11.52
N LEU A 189 -13.50 8.10 10.97
CA LEU A 189 -12.92 6.86 11.45
C LEU A 189 -12.18 7.02 12.78
N ASP A 190 -12.13 5.94 13.58
CA ASP A 190 -11.43 5.93 14.84
C ASP A 190 -9.90 5.89 14.62
N LYS A 191 -9.21 6.92 15.12
CA LYS A 191 -7.75 7.04 15.00
C LYS A 191 -6.98 5.88 15.66
N ASP A 192 -7.53 5.27 16.70
CA ASP A 192 -6.84 4.20 17.43
C ASP A 192 -6.76 2.90 16.63
N ALA A 193 -7.65 2.71 15.64
CA ALA A 193 -7.58 1.60 14.68
C ALA A 193 -6.46 1.77 13.63
N PHE A 194 -5.87 2.96 13.52
CA PHE A 194 -4.73 3.24 12.64
C PHE A 194 -3.37 3.07 13.33
N ASP A 195 -3.33 2.74 14.61
CA ASP A 195 -2.08 2.48 15.34
C ASP A 195 -1.38 1.24 14.78
N VAL A 196 -0.04 1.31 14.63
CA VAL A 196 0.76 0.23 14.04
C VAL A 196 1.02 -0.93 15.00
N SER A 197 0.83 -0.74 16.29
CA SER A 197 1.24 -1.69 17.34
C SER A 197 0.58 -3.07 17.25
N ASP A 198 -0.59 -3.19 16.60
CA ASP A 198 -1.27 -4.47 16.41
C ASP A 198 -0.68 -5.33 15.30
N VAL A 199 0.20 -4.76 14.46
CA VAL A 199 0.91 -5.48 13.39
C VAL A 199 2.01 -6.37 13.98
N ASP A 200 2.69 -5.93 15.02
CA ASP A 200 3.79 -6.61 15.68
C ASP A 200 3.48 -8.08 16.01
N HIS A 201 2.44 -8.29 16.82
CA HIS A 201 2.02 -9.65 17.18
C HIS A 201 1.58 -10.47 15.99
N ALA A 202 0.86 -9.87 15.04
CA ALA A 202 0.42 -10.58 13.85
C ALA A 202 1.61 -10.99 12.96
N ALA A 203 2.62 -10.15 12.83
CA ALA A 203 3.81 -10.45 12.05
C ALA A 203 4.64 -11.58 12.67
N THR A 204 4.82 -11.57 14.00
CA THR A 204 5.50 -12.65 14.75
C THR A 204 4.76 -13.97 14.62
N ASP A 205 3.42 -13.98 14.76
CA ASP A 205 2.61 -15.19 14.79
C ASP A 205 2.34 -15.79 13.40
N PHE A 206 2.47 -14.97 12.33
CA PHE A 206 2.29 -15.37 10.93
C PHE A 206 3.54 -15.07 10.08
N PRO A 207 4.68 -15.75 10.31
CA PRO A 207 5.96 -15.46 9.64
C PRO A 207 5.95 -15.70 8.13
N GLU A 208 5.00 -16.49 7.62
CA GLU A 208 4.84 -16.76 6.18
C GLU A 208 3.99 -15.68 5.45
N LEU A 209 3.38 -14.75 6.17
CA LEU A 209 2.67 -13.61 5.61
C LEU A 209 3.56 -12.37 5.59
N ASN A 210 3.52 -11.62 4.49
CA ASN A 210 4.15 -10.30 4.39
C ASN A 210 3.13 -9.24 4.80
N PHE A 211 3.45 -8.44 5.80
CA PHE A 211 2.60 -7.33 6.24
C PHE A 211 3.11 -6.02 5.62
N ILE A 212 2.41 -5.51 4.62
CA ILE A 212 2.72 -4.22 3.99
C ILE A 212 1.93 -3.14 4.75
N VAL A 213 2.64 -2.37 5.58
CA VAL A 213 2.06 -1.32 6.40
C VAL A 213 1.94 -0.05 5.56
N GLU A 214 0.72 0.20 5.08
CA GLU A 214 0.44 1.33 4.23
C GLU A 214 0.53 2.64 5.00
N HIS A 215 1.23 3.62 4.39
CA HIS A 215 1.46 4.95 4.94
C HIS A 215 2.37 4.97 6.18
N VAL A 216 3.05 3.85 6.48
CA VAL A 216 4.13 3.71 7.48
C VAL A 216 3.85 4.36 8.85
N GLY A 217 2.60 4.30 9.31
CA GLY A 217 2.20 4.88 10.60
C GLY A 217 2.20 6.41 10.66
N LEU A 218 2.35 7.10 9.52
CA LEU A 218 2.41 8.57 9.49
C LEU A 218 1.25 9.23 10.25
N PRO A 219 1.53 10.32 11.00
CA PRO A 219 2.82 11.03 11.07
C PRO A 219 3.84 10.47 12.08
N ARG A 220 3.52 9.36 12.78
CA ARG A 220 4.37 8.75 13.83
C ARG A 220 5.29 7.67 13.25
N ILE A 221 6.20 8.09 12.37
CA ILE A 221 7.12 7.20 11.65
C ILE A 221 8.01 6.37 12.60
N GLU A 222 8.37 6.92 13.74
CA GLU A 222 9.21 6.28 14.73
C GLU A 222 8.56 5.00 15.30
N ASP A 223 7.24 4.99 15.52
CA ASP A 223 6.50 3.82 15.99
C ASP A 223 6.57 2.68 14.96
N PHE A 224 6.43 3.02 13.67
CA PHE A 224 6.59 2.04 12.59
C PHE A 224 8.03 1.49 12.52
N CYS A 225 9.05 2.36 12.50
CA CYS A 225 10.44 1.94 12.43
C CYS A 225 10.83 1.05 13.63
N PHE A 226 10.35 1.40 14.83
CA PHE A 226 10.62 0.63 16.05
C PHE A 226 10.11 -0.82 15.93
N MET A 227 8.91 -1.01 15.37
CA MET A 227 8.36 -2.33 15.11
C MET A 227 9.06 -3.04 13.92
N ALA A 228 9.16 -2.37 12.76
CA ALA A 228 9.61 -2.98 11.52
C ALA A 228 11.10 -3.40 11.52
N THR A 229 11.89 -2.85 12.45
CA THR A 229 13.29 -3.24 12.65
C THR A 229 13.45 -4.70 13.09
N GLN A 230 12.54 -5.21 13.93
CA GLN A 230 12.61 -6.58 14.43
C GLN A 230 11.82 -7.58 13.57
N GLU A 231 10.79 -7.13 12.83
CA GLU A 231 9.91 -8.01 12.07
C GLU A 231 10.41 -8.18 10.62
N PRO A 232 10.94 -9.37 10.24
CA PRO A 232 11.54 -9.59 8.91
C PRO A 232 10.50 -9.53 7.79
N ASN A 233 9.24 -9.81 8.08
CA ASN A 233 8.12 -9.89 7.15
C ASN A 233 7.23 -8.63 7.15
N VAL A 234 7.67 -7.53 7.79
CA VAL A 234 6.99 -6.23 7.72
C VAL A 234 7.65 -5.34 6.69
N TYR A 235 6.83 -4.78 5.81
CA TYR A 235 7.22 -3.92 4.68
C TYR A 235 6.61 -2.53 4.82
N ALA A 236 7.30 -1.53 4.30
CA ALA A 236 6.86 -0.14 4.27
C ALA A 236 6.13 0.17 2.95
N GLY A 237 4.81 0.40 3.00
CA GLY A 237 4.03 0.95 1.89
C GLY A 237 4.15 2.47 1.86
N LEU A 238 4.80 3.03 0.84
CA LEU A 238 5.19 4.45 0.78
C LEU A 238 4.13 5.36 0.15
N SER A 239 2.94 4.87 -0.13
CA SER A 239 1.82 5.74 -0.51
C SER A 239 1.61 6.83 0.56
N VAL A 240 1.11 7.99 0.20
CA VAL A 240 1.11 9.23 1.01
C VAL A 240 2.51 9.80 1.28
N ALA A 241 3.51 9.00 1.62
CA ALA A 241 4.86 9.53 1.83
C ALA A 241 5.41 10.14 0.53
N ILE A 242 5.46 9.35 -0.56
CA ILE A 242 5.88 9.84 -1.86
C ILE A 242 4.81 10.77 -2.46
N GLY A 243 3.53 10.37 -2.42
CA GLY A 243 2.43 11.14 -3.00
C GLY A 243 2.23 12.52 -2.37
N GLY A 244 2.09 12.59 -1.06
CA GLY A 244 1.76 13.85 -0.39
C GLY A 244 2.97 14.61 0.15
N LEU A 245 3.82 13.90 0.93
CA LEU A 245 4.86 14.58 1.71
C LEU A 245 6.06 15.03 0.90
N MET A 246 6.44 14.28 -0.15
CA MET A 246 7.58 14.64 -0.99
C MET A 246 7.41 16.04 -1.60
N HIS A 247 6.20 16.35 -2.07
CA HIS A 247 5.87 17.66 -2.62
C HIS A 247 5.59 18.71 -1.54
N ALA A 248 4.66 18.43 -0.61
CA ALA A 248 4.18 19.45 0.33
C ALA A 248 5.13 19.73 1.49
N ARG A 249 5.97 18.76 1.89
CA ARG A 249 6.85 18.86 3.06
C ARG A 249 8.21 18.18 2.82
N PRO A 250 9.02 18.66 1.86
CA PRO A 250 10.24 17.97 1.41
C PRO A 250 11.25 17.67 2.52
N LYS A 251 11.41 18.53 3.51
CA LYS A 251 12.29 18.25 4.67
C LYS A 251 11.75 17.15 5.58
N PHE A 252 10.43 17.12 5.78
CA PHE A 252 9.83 16.04 6.56
C PHE A 252 9.87 14.72 5.79
N PHE A 253 9.64 14.74 4.48
CA PHE A 253 9.83 13.57 3.62
C PHE A 253 11.27 13.04 3.69
N ALA A 254 12.28 13.93 3.62
CA ALA A 254 13.69 13.55 3.76
C ALA A 254 13.97 12.86 5.11
N LYS A 255 13.41 13.37 6.23
CA LYS A 255 13.49 12.70 7.52
C LYS A 255 12.84 11.31 7.46
N VAL A 256 11.61 11.22 6.94
CA VAL A 256 10.88 9.93 6.83
C VAL A 256 11.69 8.91 6.03
N MET A 257 12.21 9.29 4.86
CA MET A 257 13.04 8.41 4.04
C MET A 257 14.35 8.02 4.73
N GLY A 258 14.98 8.96 5.45
CA GLY A 258 16.19 8.70 6.21
C GLY A 258 15.99 7.65 7.30
N GLU A 259 14.93 7.79 8.11
CA GLU A 259 14.58 6.83 9.15
C GLU A 259 14.26 5.44 8.54
N LEU A 260 13.47 5.41 7.47
CA LEU A 260 13.12 4.16 6.80
C LEU A 260 14.36 3.47 6.20
N LEU A 261 15.25 4.21 5.54
CA LEU A 261 16.48 3.64 4.98
C LEU A 261 17.42 3.11 6.07
N PHE A 262 17.48 3.78 7.23
CA PHE A 262 18.32 3.36 8.34
C PHE A 262 17.78 2.12 9.06
N TRP A 263 16.48 2.11 9.41
CA TRP A 263 15.88 1.06 10.25
C TRP A 263 15.33 -0.13 9.47
N VAL A 264 14.84 0.09 8.25
CA VAL A 264 14.10 -0.91 7.46
C VAL A 264 14.89 -1.37 6.24
N GLY A 265 15.62 -0.44 5.61
CA GLY A 265 16.37 -0.70 4.39
C GLY A 265 15.53 -0.69 3.12
N GLU A 266 16.19 -0.46 1.97
CA GLU A 266 15.54 -0.28 0.67
C GLU A 266 14.82 -1.53 0.13
N ASP A 267 15.16 -2.73 0.63
CA ASP A 267 14.60 -4.01 0.17
C ASP A 267 13.19 -4.32 0.72
N LYS A 268 12.75 -3.57 1.73
CA LYS A 268 11.44 -3.74 2.38
C LYS A 268 10.52 -2.53 2.20
N MET A 269 10.70 -1.76 1.14
CA MET A 269 9.86 -0.60 0.79
C MET A 269 9.17 -0.81 -0.55
N THR A 270 7.93 -0.40 -0.69
CA THR A 270 7.17 -0.45 -1.95
C THR A 270 6.56 0.91 -2.28
N PHE A 271 6.59 1.26 -3.57
CA PHE A 271 5.89 2.42 -4.10
C PHE A 271 4.40 2.15 -4.18
N GLY A 272 3.60 3.16 -3.88
CA GLY A 272 2.18 3.24 -4.12
C GLY A 272 1.79 4.69 -4.38
N SER A 273 1.02 4.95 -5.42
CA SER A 273 0.62 6.31 -5.78
C SER A 273 -0.52 6.85 -4.93
N ASP A 274 -1.34 5.96 -4.37
CA ASP A 274 -2.65 6.29 -3.81
C ASP A 274 -3.59 6.95 -4.85
N TYR A 275 -3.48 6.50 -6.12
CA TYR A 275 -4.38 6.94 -7.19
C TYR A 275 -5.83 6.57 -6.84
N GLY A 276 -6.73 7.31 -7.03
CA GLY A 276 -7.38 8.53 -7.34
C GLY A 276 -7.14 9.75 -6.44
N ILE A 277 -6.30 9.70 -5.36
CA ILE A 277 -5.96 10.94 -4.69
C ILE A 277 -4.95 11.70 -5.54
N TRP A 278 -3.89 11.04 -5.99
CA TRP A 278 -2.80 11.64 -6.77
C TRP A 278 -2.44 10.82 -8.00
N GLU A 279 -2.11 11.51 -9.08
CA GLU A 279 -1.58 10.88 -10.28
C GLU A 279 -0.15 10.37 -10.05
N PRO A 280 0.22 9.17 -10.56
CA PRO A 280 1.54 8.58 -10.32
C PRO A 280 2.69 9.29 -11.03
N LYS A 281 2.45 9.94 -12.18
CA LYS A 281 3.48 10.54 -13.03
C LYS A 281 4.47 11.41 -12.26
N TRP A 282 4.00 12.47 -11.65
CA TRP A 282 4.84 13.42 -10.95
C TRP A 282 5.51 12.82 -9.70
N GLN A 283 4.91 11.81 -9.11
CA GLN A 283 5.47 11.08 -7.97
C GLN A 283 6.68 10.26 -8.40
N ILE A 284 6.57 9.51 -9.50
CA ILE A 284 7.63 8.67 -10.07
C ILE A 284 8.78 9.54 -10.55
N GLU A 285 8.48 10.57 -11.37
CA GLU A 285 9.49 11.50 -11.87
C GLU A 285 10.23 12.21 -10.73
N GLY A 286 9.46 12.73 -9.75
CA GLY A 286 10.02 13.40 -8.58
C GLY A 286 10.85 12.48 -7.69
N PHE A 287 10.43 11.23 -7.50
CA PHE A 287 11.18 10.28 -6.68
C PHE A 287 12.46 9.78 -7.37
N VAL A 288 12.45 9.61 -8.69
CA VAL A 288 13.67 9.29 -9.44
C VAL A 288 14.69 10.42 -9.35
N ASP A 289 14.25 11.68 -9.39
CA ASP A 289 15.12 12.85 -9.24
C ASP A 289 15.46 13.20 -7.78
N TRP A 290 14.76 12.59 -6.82
CA TRP A 290 14.92 12.95 -5.41
C TRP A 290 16.31 12.61 -4.85
N ASP A 291 16.85 13.56 -4.09
CA ASP A 291 17.98 13.40 -3.17
C ASP A 291 17.71 14.24 -1.92
N TYR A 292 18.49 14.07 -0.88
CA TYR A 292 18.35 14.88 0.33
C TYR A 292 18.53 16.36 0.04
N PRO A 293 17.64 17.23 0.55
CA PRO A 293 17.62 18.64 0.16
C PRO A 293 18.77 19.49 0.76
N SER A 294 19.49 18.95 1.74
CA SER A 294 20.60 19.65 2.41
C SER A 294 21.51 18.72 3.18
N ASP A 295 22.69 19.21 3.57
CA ASP A 295 23.70 18.47 4.35
C ASP A 295 23.24 18.12 5.78
N GLU A 296 22.15 18.71 6.28
CA GLU A 296 21.56 18.35 7.57
C GLU A 296 21.09 16.89 7.64
N PHE A 297 20.97 16.21 6.49
CA PHE A 297 20.60 14.81 6.36
C PHE A 297 21.79 13.89 6.04
N SER A 298 23.03 14.37 6.23
CA SER A 298 24.25 13.62 5.88
C SER A 298 24.46 12.33 6.69
N ASP A 299 23.81 12.23 7.86
CA ASP A 299 23.90 11.05 8.73
C ASP A 299 22.99 9.90 8.26
N TYR A 300 22.07 10.15 7.34
CA TYR A 300 21.20 9.11 6.80
C TYR A 300 21.84 8.36 5.63
N PRO A 301 21.47 7.07 5.45
CA PRO A 301 21.90 6.29 4.28
C PRO A 301 21.45 6.95 2.97
N ARG A 302 22.30 6.95 1.96
CA ARG A 302 21.98 7.48 0.63
C ARG A 302 21.17 6.47 -0.17
N LEU A 303 20.17 6.97 -0.90
CA LEU A 303 19.35 6.18 -1.81
C LEU A 303 19.89 6.33 -3.24
N GLY A 304 20.57 5.29 -3.74
CA GLY A 304 21.07 5.25 -5.11
C GLY A 304 20.03 4.77 -6.11
N THR A 305 20.40 4.76 -7.40
CA THR A 305 19.54 4.29 -8.52
C THR A 305 19.01 2.88 -8.29
N ALA A 306 19.83 1.96 -7.82
CA ALA A 306 19.42 0.59 -7.52
C ALA A 306 18.30 0.54 -6.47
N GLY A 307 18.44 1.29 -5.37
CA GLY A 307 17.42 1.39 -4.33
C GLY A 307 16.12 2.01 -4.85
N LYS A 308 16.20 3.04 -5.69
CA LYS A 308 15.01 3.62 -6.34
C LYS A 308 14.30 2.61 -7.24
N LYS A 309 15.02 1.79 -8.02
CA LYS A 309 14.45 0.70 -8.81
C LYS A 309 13.76 -0.35 -7.93
N LYS A 310 14.38 -0.73 -6.81
CA LYS A 310 13.79 -1.65 -5.84
C LYS A 310 12.45 -1.11 -5.32
N ILE A 311 12.44 0.12 -4.82
CA ILE A 311 11.26 0.75 -4.22
C ILE A 311 10.14 0.96 -5.26
N LEU A 312 10.47 1.48 -6.46
CA LEU A 312 9.48 1.78 -7.49
C LEU A 312 8.84 0.55 -8.13
N GLY A 313 9.49 -0.63 -8.05
CA GLY A 313 8.87 -1.79 -8.68
C GLY A 313 9.42 -3.16 -8.28
N LEU A 314 10.74 -3.34 -8.13
CA LEU A 314 11.32 -4.67 -7.98
C LEU A 314 10.89 -5.38 -6.69
N ASN A 315 10.72 -4.64 -5.59
CA ASN A 315 10.24 -5.21 -4.33
C ASN A 315 8.78 -5.68 -4.44
N ALA A 316 7.91 -4.85 -5.00
CA ALA A 316 6.52 -5.23 -5.23
C ALA A 316 6.42 -6.38 -6.26
N ALA A 317 7.25 -6.37 -7.30
CA ALA A 317 7.32 -7.47 -8.27
C ALA A 317 7.69 -8.80 -7.60
N ARG A 318 8.64 -8.79 -6.66
CA ARG A 318 9.00 -9.97 -5.85
C ARG A 318 7.84 -10.44 -4.97
N LEU A 319 7.14 -9.53 -4.30
CA LEU A 319 6.01 -9.85 -3.40
C LEU A 319 4.83 -10.46 -4.15
N TYR A 320 4.62 -10.06 -5.41
CA TYR A 320 3.48 -10.49 -6.23
C TYR A 320 3.83 -11.50 -7.33
N ASP A 321 5.07 -12.00 -7.36
CA ASP A 321 5.57 -12.93 -8.39
C ASP A 321 5.37 -12.35 -9.82
N ILE A 322 5.64 -11.04 -9.99
CA ILE A 322 5.55 -10.36 -11.29
C ILE A 322 6.88 -10.52 -12.02
N LYS A 323 6.81 -10.93 -13.29
CA LYS A 323 8.01 -11.05 -14.13
C LYS A 323 8.54 -9.67 -14.50
N VAL A 324 9.74 -9.35 -14.03
CA VAL A 324 10.46 -8.12 -14.38
C VAL A 324 11.19 -8.31 -15.74
N PRO A 325 11.09 -7.36 -16.68
CA PRO A 325 11.87 -7.37 -17.91
C PRO A 325 13.38 -7.41 -17.64
N ASP A 326 14.14 -8.15 -18.47
CA ASP A 326 15.58 -8.36 -18.25
C ASP A 326 16.36 -7.03 -18.18
N GLU A 327 15.96 -6.05 -18.98
CA GLU A 327 16.56 -4.71 -19.02
C GLU A 327 16.30 -3.83 -17.77
N CYS A 328 15.40 -4.26 -16.89
CA CYS A 328 15.08 -3.56 -15.63
C CYS A 328 15.60 -4.31 -14.40
N GLN A 329 16.16 -5.52 -14.60
CA GLN A 329 16.79 -6.26 -13.52
C GLN A 329 18.06 -5.58 -13.05
N LEU A 330 18.33 -5.67 -11.75
CA LEU A 330 19.63 -5.25 -11.23
C LEU A 330 20.69 -6.29 -11.59
N PRO A 331 21.93 -5.86 -11.87
CA PRO A 331 23.04 -6.80 -12.00
C PRO A 331 23.10 -7.72 -10.79
N ALA A 332 23.33 -9.01 -11.01
CA ALA A 332 23.58 -9.92 -9.89
C ALA A 332 24.72 -9.34 -9.05
N GLU A 333 24.49 -9.17 -7.75
CA GLU A 333 25.55 -8.74 -6.85
C GLU A 333 26.72 -9.71 -6.99
N ALA A 334 27.90 -9.20 -7.29
CA ALA A 334 29.12 -10.01 -7.40
C ALA A 334 29.40 -10.61 -6.02
N GLY A 335 28.88 -11.83 -5.81
CA GLY A 335 29.20 -12.75 -4.73
C GLY A 335 29.31 -12.15 -3.33
N THR A 336 28.18 -12.01 -2.63
CA THR A 336 28.23 -12.19 -1.18
C THR A 336 28.46 -13.68 -0.93
N PRO A 337 29.55 -14.10 -0.26
CA PRO A 337 29.75 -15.51 0.08
C PRO A 337 28.52 -15.96 0.87
N ALA A 338 27.94 -17.11 0.50
CA ALA A 338 26.91 -17.75 1.29
C ALA A 338 27.33 -17.74 2.76
N ALA A 339 26.47 -17.24 3.64
CA ALA A 339 26.70 -17.27 5.06
C ALA A 339 27.07 -18.73 5.40
N GLN A 340 28.28 -18.95 5.83
CA GLN A 340 28.68 -20.24 6.39
C GLN A 340 27.85 -20.43 7.66
N ASP A 341 27.16 -21.56 7.71
CA ASP A 341 26.54 -22.10 8.92
C ASP A 341 27.60 -22.23 10.03
N ASP A 342 27.81 -21.19 10.79
CA ASP A 342 28.48 -21.24 12.07
C ASP A 342 27.49 -21.43 13.22
N ALA A 343 26.78 -22.56 13.16
CA ALA A 343 26.13 -23.12 14.34
C ALA A 343 27.20 -23.91 15.15
N GLN A 344 28.11 -23.23 15.84
CA GLN A 344 28.81 -23.77 16.97
C GLN A 344 28.38 -23.03 18.23
N LEU A 345 27.30 -23.49 18.79
CA LEU A 345 26.87 -23.20 20.14
C LEU A 345 27.94 -23.72 21.11
N VAL A 346 28.42 -22.81 21.92
CA VAL A 346 29.23 -23.07 23.11
C VAL A 346 28.44 -23.95 24.09
N THR A 347 28.72 -25.24 24.10
CA THR A 347 28.48 -26.10 25.26
C THR A 347 29.75 -26.11 26.07
N GLY A 348 29.74 -25.57 27.28
CA GLY A 348 30.89 -25.72 28.18
C GLY A 348 30.77 -24.90 29.45
N ALA A 349 30.48 -25.63 30.52
CA ALA A 349 30.62 -25.37 31.96
C ALA A 349 29.53 -24.52 32.62
#